data_30473120ab453b5d9c7f3bf91fc82f08
#
_entry.id   30473120ab453b5d9c7f3bf91fc82f08
#
_cell.length_a   1.000
_cell.length_b   1.000
_cell.length_c   1.000
_cell.angle_alpha   90.00
_cell.angle_beta   90.00
_cell.angle_gamma   90.00
#
_symmetry.space_group_name_H-M   'P 1'
#
loop_
_entity.id
_entity.type
_entity.pdbx_description
1 polymer ?
#
loop_
_entity_poly.entity_id
_entity_poly.type
_entity_poly.pdbx_seq_one_letter_code
_entity_poly.pdbx_strand_id
1 'polypeptide(L)'
;MIMKFLVRTFFAGFFLLVLITRSFAAESLEQTITYLLHHIETSNVTFIRNGTEHTPSEAVAHVRAKYEHFKGQIKTPEDFIRLSASKSWLTGKPYLVRAPAGKETPLADWLTEALKAHRAQTAQ
;
A
#
# COMPACT_ATOMS: atom_id res chain seq x y z
N MET A 1 -79.14 2.47 -8.46
CA MET A 1 -77.90 2.91 -9.14
C MET A 1 -76.72 2.61 -8.25
N ILE A 2 -75.97 1.61 -8.57
CA ILE A 2 -74.78 1.24 -7.80
C ILE A 2 -73.57 1.87 -8.51
N MET A 3 -73.05 2.94 -7.93
CA MET A 3 -71.82 3.51 -8.40
C MET A 3 -70.66 2.60 -7.92
N LYS A 4 -70.12 1.86 -8.83
CA LYS A 4 -68.88 1.14 -8.54
C LYS A 4 -67.71 2.13 -8.59
N PHE A 5 -67.26 2.55 -7.41
CA PHE A 5 -65.99 3.23 -7.34
C PHE A 5 -64.89 2.22 -7.59
N LEU A 6 -64.33 2.24 -8.81
CA LEU A 6 -63.09 1.54 -9.10
C LEU A 6 -61.96 2.35 -8.43
N VAL A 7 -61.64 1.95 -7.21
CA VAL A 7 -60.37 2.41 -6.60
C VAL A 7 -59.28 1.73 -7.35
N ARG A 8 -58.78 2.37 -8.39
CA ARG A 8 -57.48 1.99 -8.95
C ARG A 8 -56.43 2.37 -7.92
N THR A 9 -56.13 1.43 -7.06
CA THR A 9 -54.93 1.54 -6.26
C THR A 9 -53.76 1.51 -7.23
N PHE A 10 -53.27 2.68 -7.59
CA PHE A 10 -51.96 2.83 -8.18
C PHE A 10 -50.99 2.46 -7.08
N PHE A 11 -50.56 1.20 -7.04
CA PHE A 11 -49.31 0.83 -6.39
C PHE A 11 -48.23 1.47 -7.26
N ALA A 12 -47.94 2.74 -6.98
CA ALA A 12 -46.67 3.31 -7.35
C ALA A 12 -45.65 2.51 -6.56
N GLY A 13 -45.12 1.46 -7.20
CA GLY A 13 -43.94 0.76 -6.72
C GLY A 13 -42.86 1.82 -6.65
N PHE A 14 -42.67 2.37 -5.46
CA PHE A 14 -41.51 3.18 -5.15
C PHE A 14 -40.35 2.15 -5.15
N PHE A 15 -39.81 1.94 -6.37
CA PHE A 15 -38.54 1.23 -6.50
C PHE A 15 -37.49 2.15 -5.88
N LEU A 16 -37.30 1.99 -4.56
CA LEU A 16 -36.19 2.60 -3.87
C LEU A 16 -34.93 1.97 -4.48
N LEU A 17 -34.39 2.61 -5.51
CA LEU A 17 -33.07 2.31 -6.04
C LEU A 17 -32.10 2.67 -4.92
N VAL A 18 -31.83 1.71 -4.05
CA VAL A 18 -30.76 1.82 -3.09
C VAL A 18 -29.49 1.80 -3.92
N LEU A 19 -29.04 3.00 -4.31
CA LEU A 19 -27.70 3.21 -4.79
C LEU A 19 -26.78 2.83 -3.63
N ILE A 20 -26.39 1.57 -3.59
CA ILE A 20 -25.30 1.15 -2.74
C ILE A 20 -24.05 1.81 -3.32
N THR A 21 -23.82 3.05 -2.94
CA THR A 21 -22.54 3.70 -3.13
C THR A 21 -21.58 2.91 -2.26
N ARG A 22 -20.87 1.95 -2.85
CA ARG A 22 -19.72 1.37 -2.20
C ARG A 22 -18.72 2.51 -2.06
N SER A 23 -18.74 3.16 -0.91
CA SER A 23 -17.70 4.07 -0.52
C SER A 23 -16.45 3.21 -0.29
N PHE A 24 -15.57 3.15 -1.31
CA PHE A 24 -14.23 2.62 -1.12
C PHE A 24 -13.51 3.66 -0.26
N ALA A 25 -13.44 3.40 1.06
CA ALA A 25 -12.60 4.18 1.92
C ALA A 25 -11.17 4.10 1.37
N ALA A 26 -10.54 5.26 1.14
CA ALA A 26 -9.14 5.30 0.75
C ALA A 26 -8.31 4.53 1.77
N GLU A 27 -7.38 3.72 1.31
CA GLU A 27 -6.47 2.99 2.16
C GLU A 27 -5.70 3.96 3.05
N SER A 28 -5.59 3.65 4.34
CA SER A 28 -4.85 4.50 5.27
C SER A 28 -3.35 4.43 4.99
N LEU A 29 -2.63 5.48 5.41
CA LEU A 29 -1.16 5.50 5.36
C LEU A 29 -0.57 4.26 6.02
N GLU A 30 -1.07 3.90 7.19
CA GLU A 30 -0.58 2.75 7.96
C GLU A 30 -0.80 1.43 7.24
N GLN A 31 -1.95 1.26 6.59
CA GLN A 31 -2.24 0.08 5.77
C GLN A 31 -1.29 -0.04 4.58
N THR A 32 -1.01 1.06 3.90
CA THR A 32 -0.07 1.08 2.79
C THR A 32 1.36 0.76 3.25
N ILE A 33 1.80 1.33 4.36
CA ILE A 33 3.13 1.03 4.93
C ILE A 33 3.23 -0.44 5.35
N THR A 34 2.19 -0.98 5.97
CA THR A 34 2.11 -2.41 6.33
C THR A 34 2.24 -3.29 5.07
N TYR A 35 1.59 -2.91 3.99
CA TYR A 35 1.73 -3.61 2.71
C TYR A 35 3.18 -3.59 2.21
N LEU A 36 3.86 -2.45 2.25
CA LEU A 36 5.24 -2.33 1.79
C LEU A 36 6.22 -3.13 2.67
N LEU A 37 6.01 -3.13 3.99
CA LEU A 37 6.79 -3.96 4.92
C LEU A 37 6.59 -5.45 4.64
N HIS A 38 5.36 -5.87 4.41
CA HIS A 38 5.03 -7.25 4.05
C HIS A 38 5.65 -7.65 2.71
N HIS A 39 5.67 -6.74 1.75
CA HIS A 39 6.32 -6.95 0.46
C HIS A 39 7.82 -7.24 0.61
N ILE A 40 8.50 -6.52 1.51
CA ILE A 40 9.90 -6.80 1.85
C ILE A 40 10.03 -8.20 2.46
N GLU A 41 9.24 -8.49 3.49
CA GLU A 41 9.34 -9.71 4.29
C GLU A 41 9.09 -10.98 3.48
N THR A 42 8.15 -10.93 2.53
CA THR A 42 7.74 -12.09 1.72
C THR A 42 8.47 -12.19 0.38
N SER A 43 9.41 -11.29 0.13
CA SER A 43 10.17 -11.29 -1.13
C SER A 43 11.22 -12.42 -1.19
N ASN A 44 11.72 -12.68 -2.39
CA ASN A 44 12.78 -13.62 -2.66
C ASN A 44 14.08 -12.92 -3.09
N VAL A 45 14.21 -11.63 -2.80
CA VAL A 45 15.40 -10.85 -3.13
C VAL A 45 16.41 -10.85 -1.99
N THR A 46 17.66 -10.53 -2.30
CA THR A 46 18.69 -10.26 -1.31
C THR A 46 18.78 -8.76 -1.09
N PHE A 47 18.79 -8.33 0.15
CA PHE A 47 18.94 -6.92 0.51
C PHE A 47 20.39 -6.60 0.81
N ILE A 48 20.87 -5.44 0.35
CA ILE A 48 22.26 -5.04 0.51
C ILE A 48 22.29 -3.67 1.19
N ARG A 49 23.00 -3.62 2.32
CA ARG A 49 23.23 -2.41 3.09
C ARG A 49 24.73 -2.27 3.37
N ASN A 50 25.34 -1.18 2.90
CA ASN A 50 26.76 -0.93 3.08
C ASN A 50 27.65 -2.12 2.64
N GLY A 51 27.29 -2.75 1.51
CA GLY A 51 28.00 -3.91 0.97
C GLY A 51 27.72 -5.24 1.68
N THR A 52 26.91 -5.25 2.72
CA THR A 52 26.54 -6.46 3.47
C THR A 52 25.18 -6.98 3.03
N GLU A 53 25.11 -8.26 2.76
CA GLU A 53 23.88 -8.94 2.39
C GLU A 53 23.01 -9.25 3.61
N HIS A 54 21.71 -9.06 3.45
CA HIS A 54 20.69 -9.30 4.47
C HIS A 54 19.53 -10.11 3.91
N THR A 55 18.95 -10.94 4.76
CA THR A 55 17.70 -11.65 4.45
C THR A 55 16.50 -10.69 4.46
N PRO A 56 15.36 -11.09 3.85
CA PRO A 56 14.13 -10.30 3.96
C PRO A 56 13.71 -10.02 5.41
N SER A 57 13.87 -10.99 6.29
CA SER A 57 13.55 -10.84 7.72
C SER A 57 14.43 -9.78 8.41
N GLU A 58 15.73 -9.78 8.14
CA GLU A 58 16.65 -8.76 8.66
C GLU A 58 16.36 -7.39 8.06
N ALA A 59 16.07 -7.33 6.76
CA ALA A 59 15.76 -6.08 6.05
C ALA A 59 14.48 -5.44 6.57
N VAL A 60 13.40 -6.20 6.73
CA VAL A 60 12.13 -5.66 7.24
C VAL A 60 12.27 -5.15 8.68
N ALA A 61 13.03 -5.84 9.52
CA ALA A 61 13.30 -5.40 10.89
C ALA A 61 14.03 -4.06 10.90
N HIS A 62 15.02 -3.88 10.02
CA HIS A 62 15.78 -2.64 9.90
C HIS A 62 14.90 -1.47 9.39
N VAL A 63 14.13 -1.70 8.33
CA VAL A 63 13.24 -0.68 7.78
C VAL A 63 12.15 -0.30 8.78
N ARG A 64 11.61 -1.26 9.52
CA ARG A 64 10.63 -1.02 10.59
C ARG A 64 11.21 -0.17 11.71
N ALA A 65 12.44 -0.42 12.14
CA ALA A 65 13.11 0.38 13.16
C ALA A 65 13.29 1.84 12.71
N LYS A 66 13.67 2.06 11.45
CA LYS A 66 13.76 3.41 10.87
C LYS A 66 12.38 4.07 10.76
N TYR A 67 11.36 3.33 10.37
CA TYR A 67 9.99 3.82 10.34
C TYR A 67 9.53 4.32 11.73
N GLU A 68 9.76 3.53 12.77
CA GLU A 68 9.40 3.94 14.14
C GLU A 68 10.15 5.22 14.56
N HIS A 69 11.41 5.34 14.17
CA HIS A 69 12.20 6.54 14.47
C HIS A 69 11.66 7.80 13.78
N PHE A 70 11.23 7.67 12.50
CA PHE A 70 10.75 8.81 11.70
C PHE A 70 9.26 9.02 11.68
N LYS A 71 8.50 8.21 12.38
CA LYS A 71 7.03 8.13 12.27
C LYS A 71 6.36 9.50 12.29
N GLY A 72 6.83 10.42 13.11
CA GLY A 72 6.30 11.78 13.19
C GLY A 72 6.47 12.63 11.93
N GLN A 73 7.43 12.29 11.07
CA GLN A 73 7.74 13.01 9.83
C GLN A 73 7.16 12.30 8.58
N ILE A 74 6.64 11.09 8.75
CA ILE A 74 6.10 10.30 7.66
C ILE A 74 4.60 10.58 7.54
N LYS A 75 4.22 11.28 6.48
CA LYS A 75 2.83 11.68 6.19
C LYS A 75 2.28 10.98 4.94
N THR A 76 3.16 10.43 4.11
CA THR A 76 2.83 9.75 2.87
C THR A 76 3.64 8.46 2.74
N PRO A 77 3.19 7.49 1.91
CA PRO A 77 4.00 6.30 1.60
C PRO A 77 5.35 6.67 0.98
N GLU A 78 5.41 7.74 0.20
CA GLU A 78 6.65 8.24 -0.38
C GLU A 78 7.62 8.73 0.69
N ASP A 79 7.14 9.41 1.73
CA ASP A 79 7.95 9.80 2.90
C ASP A 79 8.53 8.56 3.60
N PHE A 80 7.72 7.52 3.75
CA PHE A 80 8.18 6.25 4.32
C PHE A 80 9.35 5.67 3.52
N ILE A 81 9.22 5.59 2.21
CA ILE A 81 10.29 5.07 1.34
C ILE A 81 11.55 5.93 1.47
N ARG A 82 11.40 7.24 1.39
CA ARG A 82 12.51 8.19 1.46
C ARG A 82 13.25 8.15 2.78
N LEU A 83 12.53 8.12 3.90
CA LEU A 83 13.11 8.21 5.24
C LEU A 83 13.53 6.86 5.81
N SER A 84 12.81 5.80 5.47
CA SER A 84 13.00 4.49 6.10
C SER A 84 13.73 3.47 5.24
N ALA A 85 13.73 3.63 3.92
CA ALA A 85 14.11 2.58 2.99
C ALA A 85 15.01 3.05 1.83
N SER A 86 15.65 4.21 1.93
CA SER A 86 16.42 4.75 0.81
C SER A 86 17.93 4.59 0.96
N LYS A 87 18.49 4.98 2.10
CA LYS A 87 19.95 5.02 2.26
C LYS A 87 20.39 4.86 3.71
N SER A 88 21.64 4.43 3.87
CA SER A 88 22.32 4.45 5.16
C SER A 88 22.63 5.89 5.59
N TRP A 89 22.35 6.22 6.85
CA TRP A 89 22.72 7.52 7.42
C TRP A 89 24.21 7.66 7.67
N LEU A 90 24.88 6.53 7.98
CA LEU A 90 26.29 6.54 8.27
C LEU A 90 27.15 6.81 7.05
N THR A 91 26.76 6.29 5.89
CA THR A 91 27.56 6.32 4.67
C THR A 91 26.95 7.10 3.52
N GLY A 92 25.64 7.37 3.57
CA GLY A 92 24.89 7.94 2.46
C GLY A 92 24.69 6.99 1.28
N LYS A 93 25.17 5.75 1.38
CA LYS A 93 25.01 4.75 0.31
C LYS A 93 23.57 4.28 0.22
N PRO A 94 23.00 4.16 -0.99
CA PRO A 94 21.66 3.63 -1.16
C PRO A 94 21.60 2.16 -0.72
N TYR A 95 20.47 1.76 -0.16
CA TYR A 95 20.15 0.35 0.02
C TYR A 95 19.82 -0.25 -1.33
N LEU A 96 20.26 -1.48 -1.57
CA LEU A 96 20.05 -2.19 -2.82
C LEU A 96 19.25 -3.46 -2.59
N VAL A 97 18.58 -3.91 -3.64
CA VAL A 97 18.00 -5.26 -3.74
C VAL A 97 18.63 -5.97 -4.92
N ARG A 98 18.94 -7.24 -4.71
CA ARG A 98 19.43 -8.14 -5.78
C ARG A 98 18.35 -9.16 -6.08
N ALA A 99 17.84 -9.16 -7.30
CA ALA A 99 16.91 -10.19 -7.77
C ALA A 99 17.60 -11.55 -7.88
N PRO A 100 16.84 -12.68 -7.86
CA PRO A 100 17.42 -14.01 -8.06
C PRO A 100 18.24 -14.13 -9.35
N ALA A 101 17.88 -13.38 -10.40
CA ALA A 101 18.62 -13.33 -11.67
C ALA A 101 19.92 -12.49 -11.60
N GLY A 102 20.23 -11.88 -10.46
CA GLY A 102 21.45 -11.11 -10.22
C GLY A 102 21.37 -9.62 -10.48
N LYS A 103 20.27 -9.09 -10.99
CA LYS A 103 20.10 -7.65 -11.21
C LYS A 103 19.94 -6.91 -9.88
N GLU A 104 20.76 -5.88 -9.68
CA GLU A 104 20.68 -4.99 -8.51
C GLU A 104 19.95 -3.69 -8.87
N THR A 105 19.07 -3.25 -7.98
CA THR A 105 18.35 -1.98 -8.08
C THR A 105 18.29 -1.31 -6.70
N PRO A 106 18.16 0.03 -6.62
CA PRO A 106 17.91 0.69 -5.34
C PRO A 106 16.63 0.17 -4.68
N LEU A 107 16.70 -0.07 -3.38
CA LEU A 107 15.53 -0.49 -2.59
C LEU A 107 14.38 0.52 -2.73
N ALA A 108 14.69 1.82 -2.73
CA ALA A 108 13.68 2.86 -2.90
C ALA A 108 12.91 2.73 -4.22
N ASP A 109 13.61 2.43 -5.31
CA ASP A 109 12.98 2.26 -6.62
C ASP A 109 12.12 0.99 -6.65
N TRP A 110 12.63 -0.10 -6.09
CA TRP A 110 11.92 -1.37 -5.98
C TRP A 110 10.61 -1.23 -5.18
N LEU A 111 10.66 -0.49 -4.06
CA LEU A 111 9.46 -0.21 -3.27
C LEU A 111 8.51 0.79 -3.95
N THR A 112 9.04 1.75 -4.69
CA THR A 112 8.21 2.69 -5.46
C THR A 112 7.41 1.96 -6.53
N GLU A 113 8.00 0.98 -7.21
CA GLU A 113 7.28 0.14 -8.17
C GLU A 113 6.22 -0.73 -7.47
N ALA A 114 6.53 -1.29 -6.30
CA ALA A 114 5.56 -2.03 -5.50
C ALA A 114 4.37 -1.15 -5.08
N LEU A 115 4.63 0.06 -4.64
CA LEU A 115 3.61 1.05 -4.28
C LEU A 115 2.72 1.39 -5.46
N LYS A 116 3.32 1.62 -6.62
CA LYS A 116 2.59 1.92 -7.86
C LYS A 116 1.66 0.76 -8.27
N ALA A 117 2.18 -0.47 -8.23
CA ALA A 117 1.39 -1.66 -8.54
C ALA A 117 0.24 -1.86 -7.54
N HIS A 118 0.51 -1.63 -6.26
CA HIS A 118 -0.50 -1.71 -5.20
C HIS A 118 -1.63 -0.70 -5.41
N ARG A 119 -1.28 0.55 -5.71
CA ARG A 119 -2.27 1.61 -6.00
C ARG A 119 -3.11 1.31 -7.23
N ALA A 120 -2.53 0.70 -8.26
CA ALA A 120 -3.27 0.28 -9.45
C ALA A 120 -4.29 -0.83 -9.14
N GLN A 121 -3.97 -1.75 -8.23
CA GLN A 121 -4.87 -2.81 -7.79
C GLN A 121 -6.01 -2.29 -6.92
N THR A 122 -5.73 -1.32 -6.04
CA THR A 122 -6.73 -0.77 -5.11
C THR A 122 -7.67 0.26 -5.76
N ALA A 123 -7.33 0.75 -6.94
CA ALA A 123 -8.15 1.69 -7.71
C ALA A 123 -9.22 1.01 -8.60
N GLN A 124 -9.26 -0.32 -8.65
CA GLN A 124 -10.22 -1.11 -9.46
C GLN A 124 -11.53 -1.38 -8.73
#